data_022b11d823496ba2458698e8124eaa39
#
_entry.id   022b11d823496ba2458698e8124eaa39
#
_cell.length_a   1.000
_cell.length_b   1.000
_cell.length_c   1.000
_cell.angle_alpha   90.00
_cell.angle_beta   90.00
_cell.angle_gamma   90.00
#
_symmetry.space_group_name_H-M   'P 1'
#
loop_
_entity.id
_entity.type
_entity.pdbx_description
1 polymer ?
#
loop_
_entity_poly.entity_id
_entity_poly.type
_entity_poly.pdbx_seq_one_letter_code
_entity_poly.pdbx_strand_id
1 'polypeptide(L)'
;MVDALHAAGIGVILDWVPAHFPRDDFALAQFDGTALYEHADPRRGEHPDWGTLVFNFGRAEVRNFLTANALYWCERFHVDGLRVDAVASMLYLDYSREAGEWLPNEHGGRENLEAIAFLRHVNHHVLTRHPGVVTIAEESTAWPKVSRPPVDGGLGFSFKWNMGWMHDNLEFLREEPIHRKCHFDKATFAMTYHYGENFVLPLSHDEVVHLKGSLLAKMPGDDWQRMANLRLLLGYQWTFPGKQLLFMGGELGQAEEWNEDRQIDWPLAKGDSPGRGIQSWVRDLNRLYRSEPALWDADFVEAGFQWVNCNDRDASVLSFLRRDKSGAGVLLVVINFTPIPRNDYRVGVPATGRWEELLNSDAAAYSGSNLGNDGGRETEGQPADGLEQSLVIELPPLALVIFRLANLPLQ
;
A
#
# COMPACT_ATOMS: atom_id res chain seq x y z
N MET A 1 -17.61 17.94 7.00
CA MET A 1 -17.15 16.67 6.41
C MET A 1 -16.46 15.80 7.45
N VAL A 2 -15.35 16.24 8.07
CA VAL A 2 -14.59 15.47 9.09
C VAL A 2 -15.49 14.96 10.21
N ASP A 3 -16.28 15.83 10.82
CA ASP A 3 -17.24 15.47 11.88
C ASP A 3 -18.23 14.35 11.47
N ALA A 4 -18.73 14.40 10.24
CA ALA A 4 -19.64 13.37 9.72
C ALA A 4 -18.93 12.02 9.52
N LEU A 5 -17.66 12.02 9.11
CA LEU A 5 -16.86 10.82 8.97
C LEU A 5 -16.52 10.21 10.34
N HIS A 6 -16.15 11.05 11.32
CA HIS A 6 -15.92 10.61 12.69
C HIS A 6 -17.18 10.01 13.33
N ALA A 7 -18.36 10.63 13.10
CA ALA A 7 -19.63 10.07 13.56
C ALA A 7 -19.93 8.67 12.96
N ALA A 8 -19.38 8.38 11.77
CA ALA A 8 -19.44 7.06 11.14
C ALA A 8 -18.28 6.12 11.54
N GLY A 9 -17.39 6.53 12.45
CA GLY A 9 -16.21 5.76 12.88
C GLY A 9 -15.11 5.70 11.84
N ILE A 10 -15.03 6.70 10.95
CA ILE A 10 -14.04 6.79 9.87
C ILE A 10 -13.06 7.91 10.19
N GLY A 11 -11.76 7.58 10.30
CA GLY A 11 -10.68 8.55 10.44
C GLY A 11 -10.43 9.30 9.13
N VAL A 12 -9.83 10.49 9.24
CA VAL A 12 -9.54 11.37 8.11
C VAL A 12 -8.05 11.65 8.03
N ILE A 13 -7.42 11.29 6.92
CA ILE A 13 -6.04 11.65 6.60
C ILE A 13 -6.08 12.73 5.52
N LEU A 14 -5.45 13.87 5.83
CA LEU A 14 -5.33 14.98 4.89
C LEU A 14 -4.07 14.82 4.05
N ASP A 15 -4.20 15.03 2.74
CA ASP A 15 -3.06 15.15 1.86
C ASP A 15 -2.43 16.54 2.03
N TRP A 16 -1.20 16.59 2.53
CA TRP A 16 -0.48 17.81 2.88
C TRP A 16 0.77 17.95 2.04
N VAL A 17 0.90 19.10 1.35
CA VAL A 17 1.96 19.35 0.35
C VAL A 17 2.93 20.44 0.84
N PRO A 18 3.89 20.12 1.72
CA PRO A 18 4.93 21.07 2.14
C PRO A 18 6.14 21.08 1.20
N ALA A 19 6.21 20.19 0.22
CA ALA A 19 7.36 20.06 -0.67
C ALA A 19 7.49 21.25 -1.62
N HIS A 20 6.37 21.70 -2.17
CA HIS A 20 6.34 22.74 -3.20
C HIS A 20 5.00 23.47 -3.23
N PHE A 21 4.93 24.57 -4.00
CA PHE A 21 3.71 25.36 -4.19
C PHE A 21 3.66 25.98 -5.59
N PRO A 22 2.46 26.31 -6.10
CA PRO A 22 2.28 26.84 -7.44
C PRO A 22 2.81 28.28 -7.56
N ARG A 23 3.04 28.72 -8.81
CA ARG A 23 3.50 30.08 -9.15
C ARG A 23 2.35 31.07 -9.37
N ASP A 24 1.23 30.90 -8.67
CA ASP A 24 0.07 31.75 -8.83
C ASP A 24 0.35 33.16 -8.33
N ASP A 25 0.07 34.17 -9.15
CA ASP A 25 0.31 35.59 -8.85
C ASP A 25 -0.42 36.11 -7.61
N PHE A 26 -1.51 35.44 -7.20
CA PHE A 26 -2.32 35.78 -6.04
C PHE A 26 -1.98 34.99 -4.77
N ALA A 27 -0.95 34.13 -4.81
CA ALA A 27 -0.60 33.21 -3.72
C ALA A 27 0.78 33.52 -3.11
N LEU A 28 1.59 32.49 -2.84
CA LEU A 28 2.83 32.62 -2.07
C LEU A 28 4.05 33.01 -2.90
N ALA A 29 4.00 32.81 -4.22
CA ALA A 29 5.14 33.08 -5.11
C ALA A 29 5.51 34.57 -5.08
N GLN A 30 6.75 34.88 -4.74
CA GLN A 30 7.25 36.26 -4.61
C GLN A 30 6.28 37.18 -3.81
N PHE A 31 5.81 36.69 -2.68
CA PHE A 31 4.69 37.25 -1.92
C PHE A 31 4.79 38.75 -1.62
N ASP A 32 5.99 39.24 -1.34
CA ASP A 32 6.26 40.66 -1.09
C ASP A 32 7.10 41.33 -2.21
N GLY A 33 7.14 40.69 -3.39
CA GLY A 33 7.97 41.07 -4.51
C GLY A 33 9.39 40.50 -4.45
N THR A 34 9.67 39.65 -3.46
CA THR A 34 10.94 38.94 -3.31
C THR A 34 10.71 37.46 -3.08
N ALA A 35 11.75 36.63 -3.13
CA ALA A 35 11.68 35.20 -2.78
C ALA A 35 11.52 35.04 -1.25
N LEU A 36 10.29 35.23 -0.75
CA LEU A 36 9.97 35.17 0.68
C LEU A 36 9.83 33.74 1.20
N TYR A 37 9.02 32.91 0.54
CA TYR A 37 8.77 31.52 0.92
C TYR A 37 9.71 30.55 0.21
N GLU A 38 10.13 30.87 -1.00
CA GLU A 38 11.03 30.08 -1.83
C GLU A 38 12.49 30.50 -1.69
N HIS A 39 13.41 29.72 -2.29
CA HIS A 39 14.79 30.15 -2.50
C HIS A 39 14.88 31.07 -3.72
N ALA A 40 15.70 32.11 -3.64
CA ALA A 40 15.96 33.05 -4.76
C ALA A 40 16.75 32.39 -5.90
N ASP A 41 17.62 31.42 -5.60
CA ASP A 41 18.35 30.63 -6.62
C ASP A 41 17.48 29.52 -7.16
N PRO A 42 17.14 29.49 -8.46
CA PRO A 42 16.28 28.50 -9.07
C PRO A 42 16.79 27.05 -8.93
N ARG A 43 18.13 26.90 -8.78
CA ARG A 43 18.73 25.56 -8.54
C ARG A 43 18.36 24.96 -7.18
N ARG A 44 17.75 25.74 -6.28
CA ARG A 44 17.18 25.31 -5.00
C ARG A 44 15.69 25.61 -4.88
N GLY A 45 15.21 26.63 -5.58
CA GLY A 45 13.89 27.22 -5.41
C GLY A 45 12.82 26.73 -6.38
N GLU A 46 13.15 25.88 -7.34
CA GLU A 46 12.21 25.49 -8.39
C GLU A 46 12.22 23.99 -8.62
N HIS A 47 11.05 23.43 -8.97
CA HIS A 47 10.91 22.11 -9.61
C HIS A 47 10.55 22.30 -11.08
N PRO A 48 11.54 22.22 -12.00
CA PRO A 48 11.31 22.47 -13.44
C PRO A 48 10.25 21.53 -14.04
N ASP A 49 10.24 20.26 -13.63
CA ASP A 49 9.32 19.22 -14.15
C ASP A 49 7.87 19.54 -13.81
N TRP A 50 7.62 20.15 -12.66
CA TRP A 50 6.27 20.44 -12.16
C TRP A 50 5.87 21.90 -12.34
N GLY A 51 6.82 22.77 -12.72
CA GLY A 51 6.59 24.21 -12.85
C GLY A 51 6.27 24.89 -11.52
N THR A 52 6.69 24.33 -10.39
CA THR A 52 6.38 24.77 -9.04
C THR A 52 7.61 25.37 -8.34
N LEU A 53 7.40 26.03 -7.20
CA LEU A 53 8.44 26.58 -6.34
C LEU A 53 8.67 25.68 -5.12
N VAL A 54 9.91 25.65 -4.64
CA VAL A 54 10.34 24.88 -3.46
C VAL A 54 10.42 25.80 -2.25
N PHE A 55 9.80 25.40 -1.14
CA PHE A 55 9.91 26.14 0.12
C PHE A 55 11.36 26.22 0.64
N ASN A 56 11.74 27.40 1.13
CA ASN A 56 13.03 27.60 1.78
C ASN A 56 13.01 27.09 3.23
N PHE A 57 13.26 25.80 3.41
CA PHE A 57 13.29 25.15 4.72
C PHE A 57 14.39 25.66 5.65
N GLY A 58 15.38 26.41 5.13
CA GLY A 58 16.42 27.05 5.91
C GLY A 58 15.92 28.28 6.69
N ARG A 59 14.82 28.93 6.25
CA ARG A 59 14.25 30.10 6.94
C ARG A 59 13.36 29.68 8.12
N ALA A 60 13.63 30.24 9.28
CA ALA A 60 12.86 29.94 10.50
C ALA A 60 11.37 30.29 10.34
N GLU A 61 11.05 31.39 9.66
CA GLU A 61 9.70 31.89 9.39
C GLU A 61 8.93 30.90 8.49
N VAL A 62 9.56 30.36 7.45
CA VAL A 62 8.95 29.37 6.55
C VAL A 62 8.71 28.04 7.27
N ARG A 63 9.69 27.57 8.04
CA ARG A 63 9.48 26.38 8.90
C ARG A 63 8.35 26.56 9.88
N ASN A 64 8.27 27.74 10.53
CA ASN A 64 7.19 28.05 11.47
C ASN A 64 5.83 28.09 10.76
N PHE A 65 5.75 28.72 9.58
CA PHE A 65 4.54 28.75 8.76
C PHE A 65 4.05 27.33 8.44
N LEU A 66 4.92 26.47 7.90
CA LEU A 66 4.57 25.10 7.53
C LEU A 66 4.22 24.25 8.75
N THR A 67 4.97 24.37 9.86
CA THR A 67 4.67 23.65 11.10
C THR A 67 3.32 24.09 11.69
N ALA A 68 3.05 25.39 11.72
CA ALA A 68 1.77 25.93 12.19
C ALA A 68 0.62 25.47 11.29
N ASN A 69 0.84 25.38 9.96
CA ASN A 69 -0.16 24.85 9.04
C ASN A 69 -0.48 23.38 9.30
N ALA A 70 0.52 22.51 9.50
CA ALA A 70 0.30 21.11 9.85
C ALA A 70 -0.51 20.98 11.17
N LEU A 71 -0.12 21.72 12.21
CA LEU A 71 -0.83 21.73 13.49
C LEU A 71 -2.24 22.29 13.37
N TYR A 72 -2.46 23.30 12.53
CA TYR A 72 -3.78 23.89 12.29
C TYR A 72 -4.80 22.85 11.81
N TRP A 73 -4.45 21.99 10.90
CA TRP A 73 -5.32 20.94 10.43
C TRP A 73 -5.68 19.94 11.54
N CYS A 74 -4.69 19.57 12.37
CA CYS A 74 -4.95 18.69 13.52
C CYS A 74 -5.80 19.36 14.58
N GLU A 75 -5.50 20.63 14.94
CA GLU A 75 -6.15 21.35 16.04
C GLU A 75 -7.55 21.85 15.69
N ARG A 76 -7.77 22.32 14.45
CA ARG A 76 -9.02 22.98 14.05
C ARG A 76 -9.97 22.07 13.30
N PHE A 77 -9.44 21.12 12.54
CA PHE A 77 -10.25 20.22 11.75
C PHE A 77 -10.25 18.78 12.29
N HIS A 78 -9.42 18.52 13.29
CA HIS A 78 -9.33 17.23 13.97
C HIS A 78 -9.03 16.07 13.01
N VAL A 79 -8.16 16.31 12.02
CA VAL A 79 -7.73 15.23 11.13
C VAL A 79 -6.89 14.21 11.90
N ASP A 80 -7.04 12.93 11.55
CA ASP A 80 -6.38 11.80 12.22
C ASP A 80 -5.00 11.50 11.64
N GLY A 81 -4.65 12.16 10.54
CA GLY A 81 -3.33 12.01 9.93
C GLY A 81 -3.05 13.02 8.85
N LEU A 82 -1.76 13.13 8.54
CA LEU A 82 -1.25 13.89 7.40
C LEU A 82 -0.44 12.96 6.49
N ARG A 83 -0.82 12.85 5.23
CA ARG A 83 0.04 12.28 4.20
C ARG A 83 0.87 13.39 3.59
N VAL A 84 2.18 13.26 3.67
CA VAL A 84 3.13 14.25 3.18
C VAL A 84 3.55 13.88 1.78
N ASP A 85 3.16 14.73 0.83
CA ASP A 85 3.42 14.58 -0.59
C ASP A 85 4.88 14.78 -0.94
N ALA A 86 5.38 14.02 -1.94
CA ALA A 86 6.66 14.21 -2.61
C ALA A 86 7.88 14.36 -1.67
N VAL A 87 7.94 13.58 -0.59
CA VAL A 87 9.03 13.68 0.41
C VAL A 87 10.40 13.45 -0.24
N ALA A 88 10.51 12.59 -1.26
CA ALA A 88 11.77 12.40 -2.00
C ALA A 88 12.33 13.70 -2.56
N SER A 89 11.47 14.56 -3.10
CA SER A 89 11.86 15.87 -3.64
C SER A 89 12.37 16.86 -2.57
N MET A 90 11.93 16.64 -1.33
CA MET A 90 12.41 17.43 -0.19
C MET A 90 13.79 16.97 0.29
N LEU A 91 14.05 15.65 0.25
CA LEU A 91 15.26 15.05 0.81
C LEU A 91 16.50 15.26 -0.07
N TYR A 92 16.33 15.41 -1.39
CA TYR A 92 17.43 15.44 -2.33
C TYR A 92 17.48 16.75 -3.11
N LEU A 93 18.63 17.46 -3.03
CA LEU A 93 18.88 18.71 -3.75
C LEU A 93 19.01 18.50 -5.26
N ASP A 94 19.36 17.29 -5.69
CA ASP A 94 19.50 16.86 -7.09
C ASP A 94 18.25 16.16 -7.64
N TYR A 95 17.12 16.18 -6.92
CA TYR A 95 15.90 15.52 -7.37
C TYR A 95 15.43 16.07 -8.72
N SER A 96 15.30 15.18 -9.72
CA SER A 96 14.92 15.51 -11.12
C SER A 96 15.79 16.61 -11.76
N ARG A 97 17.10 16.64 -11.47
CA ARG A 97 18.03 17.64 -11.99
C ARG A 97 19.26 17.00 -12.58
N GLU A 98 19.77 17.61 -13.65
CA GLU A 98 21.00 17.21 -14.27
C GLU A 98 22.24 17.81 -13.54
N ALA A 99 23.42 17.30 -13.90
CA ALA A 99 24.66 17.80 -13.36
C ALA A 99 24.83 19.29 -13.67
N GLY A 100 25.05 20.13 -12.64
CA GLY A 100 25.16 21.58 -12.73
C GLY A 100 23.85 22.37 -12.55
N GLU A 101 22.70 21.69 -12.48
CA GLU A 101 21.38 22.30 -12.28
C GLU A 101 20.96 22.35 -10.81
N TRP A 102 21.80 21.89 -9.91
CA TRP A 102 21.58 21.92 -8.47
C TRP A 102 22.81 22.37 -7.69
N LEU A 103 22.60 22.75 -6.43
CA LEU A 103 23.66 23.16 -5.51
C LEU A 103 23.81 22.13 -4.39
N PRO A 104 25.02 21.66 -4.10
CA PRO A 104 25.26 20.76 -2.97
C PRO A 104 25.00 21.46 -1.63
N ASN A 105 24.84 20.65 -0.59
CA ASN A 105 24.78 21.12 0.79
C ASN A 105 26.18 21.59 1.27
N GLU A 106 26.27 22.10 2.50
CA GLU A 106 27.51 22.63 3.10
C GLU A 106 28.65 21.59 3.23
N HIS A 107 28.31 20.29 3.11
CA HIS A 107 29.28 19.19 3.14
C HIS A 107 29.61 18.65 1.74
N GLY A 108 29.06 19.25 0.69
CA GLY A 108 29.24 18.81 -0.70
C GLY A 108 28.33 17.67 -1.12
N GLY A 109 27.39 17.25 -0.27
CA GLY A 109 26.42 16.18 -0.53
C GLY A 109 25.15 16.68 -1.20
N ARG A 110 24.31 15.72 -1.58
CA ARG A 110 23.01 15.96 -2.24
C ARG A 110 21.82 16.02 -1.27
N GLU A 111 22.03 15.68 -0.02
CA GLU A 111 20.98 15.70 1.00
C GLU A 111 20.60 17.14 1.35
N ASN A 112 19.29 17.43 1.36
CA ASN A 112 18.76 18.71 1.81
C ASN A 112 18.65 18.72 3.34
N LEU A 113 19.71 19.16 4.01
CA LEU A 113 19.83 19.15 5.47
C LEU A 113 18.73 19.96 6.16
N GLU A 114 18.34 21.10 5.56
CA GLU A 114 17.29 21.97 6.08
C GLU A 114 15.92 21.28 6.03
N ALA A 115 15.60 20.60 4.92
CA ALA A 115 14.34 19.86 4.80
C ALA A 115 14.30 18.63 5.72
N ILE A 116 15.41 17.91 5.86
CA ILE A 116 15.52 16.78 6.82
C ILE A 116 15.26 17.27 8.25
N ALA A 117 15.88 18.39 8.65
CA ALA A 117 15.65 18.98 9.97
C ALA A 117 14.19 19.42 10.14
N PHE A 118 13.58 20.01 9.11
CA PHE A 118 12.18 20.40 9.10
C PHE A 118 11.24 19.20 9.25
N LEU A 119 11.43 18.13 8.49
CA LEU A 119 10.58 16.92 8.57
C LEU A 119 10.63 16.28 9.96
N ARG A 120 11.82 16.18 10.55
CA ARG A 120 11.96 15.71 11.94
C ARG A 120 11.23 16.61 12.95
N HIS A 121 11.34 17.93 12.74
CA HIS A 121 10.69 18.92 13.59
C HIS A 121 9.15 18.84 13.50
N VAL A 122 8.59 18.83 12.31
CA VAL A 122 7.12 18.78 12.15
C VAL A 122 6.54 17.47 12.66
N ASN A 123 7.17 16.32 12.35
CA ASN A 123 6.73 15.03 12.86
C ASN A 123 6.75 14.99 14.40
N HIS A 124 7.82 15.50 15.02
CA HIS A 124 7.90 15.58 16.48
C HIS A 124 6.73 16.41 17.05
N HIS A 125 6.47 17.59 16.50
CA HIS A 125 5.43 18.48 17.01
C HIS A 125 4.03 17.91 16.81
N VAL A 126 3.72 17.36 15.63
CA VAL A 126 2.42 16.76 15.31
C VAL A 126 2.15 15.58 16.26
N LEU A 127 3.06 14.61 16.31
CA LEU A 127 2.85 13.37 17.06
C LEU A 127 2.87 13.58 18.59
N THR A 128 3.61 14.58 19.09
CA THR A 128 3.67 14.88 20.53
C THR A 128 2.44 15.66 20.99
N ARG A 129 1.97 16.65 20.19
CA ARG A 129 0.82 17.48 20.57
C ARG A 129 -0.52 16.81 20.33
N HIS A 130 -0.58 15.90 19.36
CA HIS A 130 -1.78 15.18 18.97
C HIS A 130 -1.56 13.66 19.03
N PRO A 131 -1.52 13.07 20.23
CA PRO A 131 -1.40 11.62 20.38
C PRO A 131 -2.52 10.88 19.66
N GLY A 132 -2.15 9.93 18.79
CA GLY A 132 -3.09 9.18 17.94
C GLY A 132 -3.17 9.66 16.50
N VAL A 133 -2.71 10.88 16.20
CA VAL A 133 -2.53 11.33 14.80
C VAL A 133 -1.34 10.60 14.19
N VAL A 134 -1.42 10.30 12.89
CA VAL A 134 -0.33 9.65 12.14
C VAL A 134 0.24 10.58 11.08
N THR A 135 1.52 10.42 10.77
CA THR A 135 2.15 11.07 9.61
C THR A 135 2.64 10.00 8.63
N ILE A 136 2.37 10.17 7.35
CA ILE A 136 2.64 9.18 6.32
C ILE A 136 3.47 9.85 5.22
N ALA A 137 4.65 9.30 4.92
CA ALA A 137 5.49 9.83 3.85
C ALA A 137 5.18 9.15 2.51
N GLU A 138 4.92 9.94 1.48
CA GLU A 138 5.14 9.49 0.12
C GLU A 138 6.62 9.71 -0.22
N GLU A 139 7.39 8.64 -0.11
CA GLU A 139 8.83 8.64 -0.37
C GLU A 139 9.18 7.43 -1.24
N SER A 140 9.59 7.69 -2.48
CA SER A 140 9.78 6.69 -3.53
C SER A 140 11.20 6.15 -3.64
N THR A 141 12.15 6.70 -2.87
CA THR A 141 13.56 6.32 -2.95
C THR A 141 13.96 5.30 -1.88
N ALA A 142 15.23 4.90 -1.90
CA ALA A 142 15.82 4.05 -0.88
C ALA A 142 16.30 4.82 0.37
N TRP A 143 15.76 6.02 0.65
CA TRP A 143 16.10 6.75 1.86
C TRP A 143 15.77 5.90 3.10
N PRO A 144 16.76 5.67 3.99
CA PRO A 144 16.56 4.76 5.11
C PRO A 144 15.84 5.43 6.29
N LYS A 145 15.12 4.63 7.07
CA LYS A 145 14.56 5.03 8.36
C LYS A 145 13.55 6.18 8.29
N VAL A 146 12.78 6.28 7.21
CA VAL A 146 11.72 7.30 7.06
C VAL A 146 10.73 7.19 8.20
N SER A 147 10.28 5.97 8.53
CA SER A 147 9.31 5.68 9.59
C SER A 147 9.96 5.23 10.91
N ARG A 148 11.21 5.60 11.14
CA ARG A 148 11.89 5.33 12.41
C ARG A 148 12.08 6.63 13.21
N PRO A 149 12.15 6.54 14.55
CA PRO A 149 12.33 7.71 15.39
C PRO A 149 13.60 8.51 15.08
N PRO A 150 13.61 9.85 15.26
CA PRO A 150 14.81 10.67 15.06
C PRO A 150 16.00 10.25 15.92
N VAL A 151 15.76 9.70 17.11
CA VAL A 151 16.82 9.18 18.01
C VAL A 151 17.60 8.03 17.36
N ASP A 152 16.94 7.26 16.46
CA ASP A 152 17.57 6.19 15.71
C ASP A 152 18.10 6.67 14.34
N GLY A 153 18.12 7.98 14.11
CA GLY A 153 18.54 8.62 12.88
C GLY A 153 17.44 8.75 11.82
N GLY A 154 16.20 8.39 12.16
CA GLY A 154 15.05 8.43 11.25
C GLY A 154 14.46 9.82 11.05
N LEU A 155 13.41 9.90 10.20
CA LEU A 155 12.65 11.13 9.94
C LEU A 155 11.43 11.29 10.87
N GLY A 156 11.03 10.26 11.59
CA GLY A 156 9.95 10.29 12.57
C GLY A 156 8.54 10.17 12.00
N PHE A 157 8.36 9.77 10.76
CA PHE A 157 7.03 9.42 10.24
C PHE A 157 6.47 8.18 10.90
N SER A 158 5.15 8.07 10.95
CA SER A 158 4.46 6.85 11.41
C SER A 158 4.56 5.74 10.36
N PHE A 159 4.42 6.13 9.08
CA PHE A 159 4.41 5.20 7.94
C PHE A 159 5.10 5.80 6.71
N LYS A 160 5.46 4.89 5.78
CA LYS A 160 5.97 5.21 4.45
C LYS A 160 5.18 4.44 3.39
N TRP A 161 4.85 5.04 2.25
CA TRP A 161 4.32 4.31 1.11
C TRP A 161 5.36 3.35 0.54
N ASN A 162 4.95 2.10 0.28
CA ASN A 162 5.80 1.10 -0.37
C ASN A 162 5.62 1.17 -1.89
N MET A 163 6.27 2.16 -2.51
CA MET A 163 6.22 2.34 -3.96
C MET A 163 6.85 1.16 -4.71
N GLY A 164 7.87 0.51 -4.13
CA GLY A 164 8.48 -0.69 -4.69
C GLY A 164 7.51 -1.86 -4.76
N TRP A 165 6.78 -2.14 -3.68
CA TRP A 165 5.74 -3.18 -3.67
C TRP A 165 4.66 -2.91 -4.74
N MET A 166 4.20 -1.69 -4.85
CA MET A 166 3.19 -1.29 -5.83
C MET A 166 3.69 -1.51 -7.25
N HIS A 167 4.87 -0.99 -7.57
CA HIS A 167 5.46 -1.08 -8.90
C HIS A 167 5.68 -2.53 -9.32
N ASP A 168 6.36 -3.33 -8.47
CA ASP A 168 6.69 -4.72 -8.75
C ASP A 168 5.44 -5.58 -8.96
N ASN A 169 4.40 -5.40 -8.12
CA ASN A 169 3.18 -6.19 -8.24
C ASN A 169 2.33 -5.80 -9.47
N LEU A 170 2.23 -4.50 -9.78
CA LEU A 170 1.53 -4.07 -10.99
C LEU A 170 2.27 -4.53 -12.26
N GLU A 171 3.59 -4.47 -12.28
CA GLU A 171 4.39 -4.97 -13.40
C GLU A 171 4.24 -6.49 -13.54
N PHE A 172 4.32 -7.24 -12.44
CA PHE A 172 4.13 -8.69 -12.42
C PHE A 172 2.75 -9.11 -12.94
N LEU A 173 1.69 -8.43 -12.49
CA LEU A 173 0.32 -8.80 -12.87
C LEU A 173 -0.07 -8.35 -14.30
N ARG A 174 0.64 -7.38 -14.87
CA ARG A 174 0.50 -7.00 -16.29
C ARG A 174 1.03 -8.09 -17.24
N GLU A 175 1.96 -8.91 -16.77
CA GLU A 175 2.47 -10.01 -17.58
C GLU A 175 1.36 -11.03 -17.87
N GLU A 176 1.34 -11.52 -19.12
CA GLU A 176 0.51 -12.67 -19.46
C GLU A 176 0.85 -13.85 -18.53
N PRO A 177 -0.14 -14.60 -18.01
CA PRO A 177 0.10 -15.62 -16.99
C PRO A 177 1.17 -16.65 -17.37
N ILE A 178 1.35 -16.95 -18.65
CA ILE A 178 2.38 -17.87 -19.15
C ILE A 178 3.81 -17.37 -18.91
N HIS A 179 4.00 -16.05 -18.80
CA HIS A 179 5.31 -15.42 -18.61
C HIS A 179 5.60 -15.12 -17.13
N ARG A 180 4.61 -15.16 -16.24
CA ARG A 180 4.74 -14.83 -14.81
C ARG A 180 5.81 -15.65 -14.11
N LYS A 181 6.01 -16.91 -14.49
CA LYS A 181 7.09 -17.75 -13.95
C LYS A 181 8.50 -17.16 -14.12
N CYS A 182 8.73 -16.37 -15.17
CA CYS A 182 9.99 -15.70 -15.45
C CYS A 182 10.20 -14.44 -14.61
N HIS A 183 9.12 -13.89 -14.05
CA HIS A 183 9.10 -12.65 -13.28
C HIS A 183 8.61 -12.84 -11.84
N PHE A 184 8.61 -14.08 -11.36
CA PHE A 184 8.01 -14.48 -10.09
C PHE A 184 8.62 -13.78 -8.87
N ASP A 185 9.89 -13.38 -8.99
CA ASP A 185 10.59 -12.61 -7.94
C ASP A 185 9.89 -11.27 -7.63
N LYS A 186 9.25 -10.63 -8.59
CA LYS A 186 8.55 -9.36 -8.39
C LYS A 186 7.44 -9.48 -7.34
N ALA A 187 6.74 -10.61 -7.31
CA ALA A 187 5.71 -10.85 -6.31
C ALA A 187 6.27 -11.01 -4.88
N THR A 188 7.54 -11.37 -4.74
CA THR A 188 8.15 -11.71 -3.43
C THR A 188 9.19 -10.70 -2.96
N PHE A 189 9.74 -9.89 -3.85
CA PHE A 189 10.90 -9.03 -3.61
C PHE A 189 10.70 -8.05 -2.44
N ALA A 190 9.49 -7.50 -2.29
CA ALA A 190 9.19 -6.52 -1.26
C ALA A 190 9.46 -7.03 0.17
N MET A 191 9.37 -8.35 0.42
CA MET A 191 9.70 -8.92 1.73
C MET A 191 11.17 -8.78 2.11
N THR A 192 12.07 -8.62 1.16
CA THR A 192 13.53 -8.48 1.41
C THR A 192 13.87 -7.21 2.20
N TYR A 193 13.02 -6.19 2.11
CA TYR A 193 13.21 -4.89 2.78
C TYR A 193 12.02 -4.48 3.67
N HIS A 194 10.98 -5.32 3.75
CA HIS A 194 9.70 -4.97 4.39
C HIS A 194 9.86 -4.46 5.83
N TYR A 195 10.72 -5.08 6.63
CA TYR A 195 10.90 -4.73 8.04
C TYR A 195 11.81 -3.51 8.27
N GLY A 196 12.33 -2.90 7.21
CA GLY A 196 13.09 -1.64 7.28
C GLY A 196 12.21 -0.45 7.67
N GLU A 197 10.94 -0.45 7.28
CA GLU A 197 9.99 0.64 7.47
C GLU A 197 8.62 0.12 7.94
N ASN A 198 7.73 1.02 8.36
CA ASN A 198 6.32 0.73 8.56
C ASN A 198 5.58 1.09 7.27
N PHE A 199 5.25 0.10 6.47
CA PHE A 199 4.75 0.35 5.12
C PHE A 199 3.23 0.48 5.01
N VAL A 200 2.78 1.40 4.15
CA VAL A 200 1.48 1.41 3.51
C VAL A 200 1.64 0.85 2.11
N LEU A 201 0.74 0.00 1.66
CA LEU A 201 0.72 -0.63 0.34
C LEU A 201 -0.18 0.20 -0.59
N PRO A 202 0.37 1.13 -1.39
CA PRO A 202 -0.45 2.05 -2.15
C PRO A 202 -0.91 1.42 -3.47
N LEU A 203 -2.20 1.54 -3.74
CA LEU A 203 -2.81 1.60 -5.06
C LEU A 203 -3.50 2.95 -5.13
N SER A 204 -2.72 4.00 -5.36
CA SER A 204 -3.12 5.39 -5.21
C SER A 204 -3.70 5.98 -6.50
N HIS A 205 -3.96 7.29 -6.50
CA HIS A 205 -4.37 8.01 -7.70
C HIS A 205 -3.29 7.96 -8.79
N ASP A 206 -2.01 8.00 -8.41
CA ASP A 206 -0.90 8.01 -9.37
C ASP A 206 -0.88 6.82 -10.33
N GLU A 207 -1.42 5.67 -9.91
CA GLU A 207 -1.47 4.48 -10.76
C GLU A 207 -2.61 4.52 -11.78
N VAL A 208 -3.58 5.43 -11.63
CA VAL A 208 -4.83 5.42 -12.41
C VAL A 208 -5.18 6.74 -13.08
N VAL A 209 -4.19 7.64 -13.22
CA VAL A 209 -4.29 8.95 -13.88
C VAL A 209 -3.20 9.13 -14.93
N HIS A 210 -3.27 10.18 -15.73
CA HIS A 210 -2.23 10.62 -16.67
C HIS A 210 -1.85 9.55 -17.71
N LEU A 211 -2.85 8.94 -18.35
CA LEU A 211 -2.72 7.91 -19.39
C LEU A 211 -2.14 6.58 -18.90
N LYS A 212 -2.17 6.34 -17.61
CA LYS A 212 -1.74 5.05 -17.02
C LYS A 212 -2.82 3.98 -17.06
N GLY A 213 -4.08 4.36 -17.33
CA GLY A 213 -5.25 3.47 -17.34
C GLY A 213 -5.70 3.03 -15.95
N SER A 214 -6.89 2.43 -15.83
CA SER A 214 -7.42 1.91 -14.57
C SER A 214 -6.64 0.67 -14.09
N LEU A 215 -6.85 0.25 -12.83
CA LEU A 215 -6.29 -1.00 -12.32
C LEU A 215 -6.76 -2.20 -13.16
N LEU A 216 -8.05 -2.23 -13.55
CA LEU A 216 -8.59 -3.29 -14.39
C LEU A 216 -7.98 -3.28 -15.81
N ALA A 217 -7.73 -2.09 -16.37
CA ALA A 217 -7.12 -1.95 -17.70
C ALA A 217 -5.68 -2.49 -17.77
N LYS A 218 -5.01 -2.60 -16.63
CA LYS A 218 -3.65 -3.16 -16.52
C LYS A 218 -3.63 -4.69 -16.53
N MET A 219 -4.78 -5.34 -16.29
CA MET A 219 -4.86 -6.79 -16.17
C MET A 219 -4.97 -7.44 -17.56
N PRO A 220 -4.18 -8.50 -17.85
CA PRO A 220 -4.22 -9.22 -19.12
C PRO A 220 -5.40 -10.19 -19.20
N GLY A 221 -5.66 -10.67 -20.42
CA GLY A 221 -6.63 -11.70 -20.72
C GLY A 221 -8.01 -11.17 -21.12
N ASP A 222 -8.98 -12.08 -21.15
CA ASP A 222 -10.38 -11.75 -21.39
C ASP A 222 -11.04 -11.05 -20.19
N ASP A 223 -12.28 -10.63 -20.31
CA ASP A 223 -12.98 -9.87 -19.28
C ASP A 223 -13.08 -10.62 -17.96
N TRP A 224 -13.28 -11.95 -17.97
CA TRP A 224 -13.30 -12.76 -16.77
C TRP A 224 -11.91 -12.81 -16.11
N GLN A 225 -10.87 -13.06 -16.91
CA GLN A 225 -9.47 -13.12 -16.43
C GLN A 225 -9.00 -11.78 -15.87
N ARG A 226 -9.38 -10.68 -16.50
CA ARG A 226 -9.07 -9.32 -16.00
C ARG A 226 -9.70 -9.08 -14.62
N MET A 227 -10.98 -9.42 -14.45
CA MET A 227 -11.66 -9.32 -13.17
C MET A 227 -11.07 -10.27 -12.12
N ALA A 228 -10.69 -11.49 -12.51
CA ALA A 228 -10.04 -12.45 -11.63
C ALA A 228 -8.67 -11.94 -11.15
N ASN A 229 -7.84 -11.40 -12.05
CA ASN A 229 -6.56 -10.78 -11.72
C ASN A 229 -6.73 -9.57 -10.78
N LEU A 230 -7.76 -8.76 -10.97
CA LEU A 230 -8.03 -7.63 -10.08
C LEU A 230 -8.43 -8.10 -8.68
N ARG A 231 -9.30 -9.14 -8.56
CA ARG A 231 -9.62 -9.75 -7.26
C ARG A 231 -8.37 -10.31 -6.58
N LEU A 232 -7.49 -10.94 -7.36
CA LEU A 232 -6.23 -11.48 -6.88
C LEU A 232 -5.30 -10.38 -6.36
N LEU A 233 -5.11 -9.28 -7.11
CA LEU A 233 -4.31 -8.12 -6.67
C LEU A 233 -4.82 -7.55 -5.34
N LEU A 234 -6.13 -7.30 -5.24
CA LEU A 234 -6.76 -6.78 -4.02
C LEU A 234 -6.62 -7.76 -2.86
N GLY A 235 -6.85 -9.06 -3.10
CA GLY A 235 -6.64 -10.09 -2.08
C GLY A 235 -5.20 -10.13 -1.60
N TYR A 236 -4.22 -10.02 -2.50
CA TYR A 236 -2.81 -9.97 -2.14
C TYR A 236 -2.47 -8.71 -1.34
N GLN A 237 -2.99 -7.54 -1.72
CA GLN A 237 -2.81 -6.29 -0.95
C GLN A 237 -3.33 -6.41 0.48
N TRP A 238 -4.51 -7.04 0.70
CA TRP A 238 -5.10 -7.21 2.04
C TRP A 238 -4.41 -8.25 2.90
N THR A 239 -3.73 -9.20 2.29
CA THR A 239 -3.05 -10.30 3.01
C THR A 239 -1.56 -10.12 3.17
N PHE A 240 -0.91 -9.31 2.32
CA PHE A 240 0.49 -8.92 2.49
C PHE A 240 0.64 -8.00 3.71
N PRO A 241 1.74 -8.12 4.51
CA PRO A 241 1.92 -7.24 5.66
C PRO A 241 2.07 -5.77 5.25
N GLY A 242 1.42 -4.88 6.01
CA GLY A 242 1.35 -3.43 5.77
C GLY A 242 -0.08 -2.91 5.80
N LYS A 243 -0.24 -1.58 5.69
CA LYS A 243 -1.55 -0.93 5.69
C LYS A 243 -2.02 -0.71 4.25
N GLN A 244 -3.28 -0.97 3.97
CA GLN A 244 -3.83 -0.89 2.61
C GLN A 244 -4.20 0.55 2.26
N LEU A 245 -3.93 0.94 1.02
CA LEU A 245 -4.44 2.17 0.40
C LEU A 245 -5.01 1.81 -0.98
N LEU A 246 -6.29 2.05 -1.17
CA LEU A 246 -6.98 1.86 -2.45
C LEU A 246 -7.66 3.17 -2.85
N PHE A 247 -7.34 3.68 -4.03
CA PHE A 247 -7.95 4.89 -4.55
C PHE A 247 -9.39 4.64 -4.99
N MET A 248 -10.24 5.68 -4.85
CA MET A 248 -11.67 5.62 -5.14
C MET A 248 -11.97 5.06 -6.53
N GLY A 249 -12.96 4.17 -6.64
CA GLY A 249 -13.33 3.48 -7.87
C GLY A 249 -12.59 2.17 -8.11
N GLY A 250 -11.44 1.94 -7.45
CA GLY A 250 -10.71 0.67 -7.51
C GLY A 250 -11.54 -0.50 -6.98
N GLU A 251 -12.38 -0.25 -5.98
CA GLU A 251 -13.31 -1.22 -5.39
C GLU A 251 -14.48 -1.59 -6.31
N LEU A 252 -14.65 -0.92 -7.44
CA LEU A 252 -15.68 -1.20 -8.44
C LEU A 252 -15.13 -1.86 -9.71
N GLY A 253 -13.79 -1.91 -9.85
CA GLY A 253 -13.16 -2.44 -11.06
C GLY A 253 -13.51 -1.61 -12.29
N GLN A 254 -13.44 -0.28 -12.19
CA GLN A 254 -13.66 0.62 -13.34
C GLN A 254 -12.75 0.25 -14.49
N ALA A 255 -13.31 0.23 -15.72
CA ALA A 255 -12.56 -0.04 -16.93
C ALA A 255 -11.79 1.20 -17.41
N GLU A 256 -12.38 2.38 -17.25
CA GLU A 256 -11.78 3.64 -17.65
C GLU A 256 -10.84 4.19 -16.57
N GLU A 257 -9.85 4.94 -17.03
CA GLU A 257 -8.98 5.75 -16.18
C GLU A 257 -9.79 6.75 -15.37
N TRP A 258 -9.37 7.02 -14.14
CA TRP A 258 -9.99 8.06 -13.30
C TRP A 258 -9.82 9.46 -13.93
N ASN A 259 -10.86 10.27 -13.82
CA ASN A 259 -10.87 11.62 -14.36
C ASN A 259 -11.67 12.52 -13.43
N GLU A 260 -11.11 13.69 -13.08
CA GLU A 260 -11.71 14.67 -12.18
C GLU A 260 -13.00 15.28 -12.69
N ASP A 261 -13.19 15.32 -14.01
CA ASP A 261 -14.38 15.87 -14.67
C ASP A 261 -15.54 14.86 -14.77
N ARG A 262 -15.33 13.61 -14.27
CA ARG A 262 -16.32 12.53 -14.37
C ARG A 262 -16.69 11.97 -13.00
N GLN A 263 -17.89 11.47 -12.90
CA GLN A 263 -18.30 10.67 -11.74
C GLN A 263 -17.73 9.26 -11.82
N ILE A 264 -17.54 8.64 -10.64
CA ILE A 264 -17.33 7.20 -10.54
C ILE A 264 -18.51 6.48 -11.19
N ASP A 265 -18.25 5.40 -11.91
CA ASP A 265 -19.27 4.59 -12.59
C ASP A 265 -20.11 3.77 -11.59
N TRP A 266 -20.99 4.45 -10.85
CA TRP A 266 -21.89 3.85 -9.85
C TRP A 266 -22.79 2.74 -10.38
N PRO A 267 -23.23 2.68 -11.64
CA PRO A 267 -23.89 1.53 -12.24
C PRO A 267 -23.14 0.21 -12.06
N LEU A 268 -21.79 0.22 -12.00
CA LEU A 268 -20.99 -0.99 -11.72
C LEU A 268 -21.28 -1.64 -10.36
N ALA A 269 -21.80 -0.87 -9.38
CA ALA A 269 -22.19 -1.39 -8.07
C ALA A 269 -23.58 -2.04 -8.05
N LYS A 270 -24.31 -2.07 -9.17
CA LYS A 270 -25.74 -2.48 -9.23
C LYS A 270 -25.95 -3.77 -10.02
N GLY A 271 -27.02 -4.48 -9.67
CA GLY A 271 -27.46 -5.69 -10.39
C GLY A 271 -26.41 -6.81 -10.35
N ASP A 272 -26.25 -7.50 -11.46
CA ASP A 272 -25.30 -8.59 -11.65
C ASP A 272 -24.00 -8.12 -12.36
N SER A 273 -23.68 -6.83 -12.23
CA SER A 273 -22.46 -6.27 -12.79
C SER A 273 -21.22 -6.95 -12.19
N PRO A 274 -20.18 -7.24 -12.98
CA PRO A 274 -18.90 -7.74 -12.47
C PRO A 274 -18.26 -6.81 -11.42
N GLY A 275 -18.50 -5.50 -11.51
CA GLY A 275 -18.03 -4.52 -10.52
C GLY A 275 -18.65 -4.72 -9.15
N ARG A 276 -19.91 -5.19 -9.06
CA ARG A 276 -20.52 -5.60 -7.79
C ARG A 276 -19.78 -6.78 -7.15
N GLY A 277 -19.27 -7.70 -7.96
CA GLY A 277 -18.41 -8.79 -7.47
C GLY A 277 -17.14 -8.27 -6.82
N ILE A 278 -16.45 -7.30 -7.46
CA ILE A 278 -15.27 -6.63 -6.89
C ILE A 278 -15.63 -5.90 -5.59
N GLN A 279 -16.72 -5.12 -5.57
CA GLN A 279 -17.18 -4.41 -4.37
C GLN A 279 -17.48 -5.38 -3.21
N SER A 280 -18.13 -6.50 -3.51
CA SER A 280 -18.41 -7.54 -2.50
C SER A 280 -17.12 -8.15 -1.98
N TRP A 281 -16.14 -8.38 -2.84
CA TRP A 281 -14.83 -8.89 -2.47
C TRP A 281 -14.10 -7.92 -1.52
N VAL A 282 -14.00 -6.63 -1.88
CA VAL A 282 -13.37 -5.60 -1.03
C VAL A 282 -14.09 -5.46 0.31
N ARG A 283 -15.43 -5.48 0.31
CA ARG A 283 -16.22 -5.45 1.55
C ARG A 283 -15.87 -6.62 2.48
N ASP A 284 -15.76 -7.83 1.94
CA ASP A 284 -15.53 -9.02 2.74
C ASP A 284 -14.03 -9.13 3.15
N LEU A 285 -13.10 -8.65 2.33
CA LEU A 285 -11.71 -8.42 2.72
C LEU A 285 -11.60 -7.44 3.90
N ASN A 286 -12.32 -6.32 3.87
CA ASN A 286 -12.36 -5.36 4.97
C ASN A 286 -12.93 -5.96 6.27
N ARG A 287 -13.96 -6.81 6.16
CA ARG A 287 -14.51 -7.54 7.32
C ARG A 287 -13.47 -8.49 7.90
N LEU A 288 -12.85 -9.29 7.04
CA LEU A 288 -11.80 -10.24 7.44
C LEU A 288 -10.64 -9.51 8.10
N TYR A 289 -10.15 -8.43 7.48
CA TYR A 289 -9.04 -7.63 8.02
C TYR A 289 -9.35 -7.12 9.43
N ARG A 290 -10.58 -6.67 9.69
CA ARG A 290 -10.99 -6.17 11.01
C ARG A 290 -11.17 -7.28 12.05
N SER A 291 -11.58 -8.50 11.62
CA SER A 291 -11.84 -9.61 12.53
C SER A 291 -10.63 -10.48 12.83
N GLU A 292 -9.62 -10.48 11.94
CA GLU A 292 -8.45 -11.35 12.05
C GLU A 292 -7.17 -10.55 12.40
N PRO A 293 -6.77 -10.51 13.68
CA PRO A 293 -5.56 -9.80 14.12
C PRO A 293 -4.30 -10.23 13.38
N ALA A 294 -4.23 -11.47 12.89
CA ALA A 294 -3.12 -11.97 12.09
C ALA A 294 -2.86 -11.13 10.82
N LEU A 295 -3.83 -10.37 10.32
CA LEU A 295 -3.66 -9.52 9.13
C LEU A 295 -3.11 -8.13 9.42
N TRP A 296 -3.08 -7.67 10.69
CA TRP A 296 -2.71 -6.29 10.99
C TRP A 296 -1.90 -6.08 12.27
N ASP A 297 -1.96 -6.99 13.23
CA ASP A 297 -1.38 -6.78 14.56
C ASP A 297 0.16 -6.88 14.54
N ALA A 298 0.70 -7.74 13.69
CA ALA A 298 2.13 -8.03 13.59
C ALA A 298 2.74 -7.64 12.22
N ASP A 299 2.18 -6.63 11.53
CA ASP A 299 2.62 -6.23 10.18
C ASP A 299 4.10 -5.86 10.08
N PHE A 300 4.67 -5.27 11.13
CA PHE A 300 5.99 -4.67 11.08
C PHE A 300 7.05 -5.44 11.88
N VAL A 301 6.76 -6.72 12.18
CA VAL A 301 7.69 -7.63 12.87
C VAL A 301 7.76 -8.97 12.14
N GLU A 302 8.96 -9.55 12.07
CA GLU A 302 9.21 -10.80 11.33
C GLU A 302 8.32 -11.96 11.76
N ALA A 303 7.97 -12.04 13.06
CA ALA A 303 7.10 -13.08 13.60
C ALA A 303 5.69 -13.09 12.98
N GLY A 304 5.22 -11.98 12.39
CA GLY A 304 3.91 -11.83 11.78
C GLY A 304 3.75 -12.47 10.40
N PHE A 305 4.86 -12.89 9.76
CA PHE A 305 4.85 -13.43 8.40
C PHE A 305 5.84 -14.58 8.24
N GLN A 306 5.45 -15.58 7.45
CA GLN A 306 6.32 -16.67 7.07
C GLN A 306 5.96 -17.18 5.69
N TRP A 307 6.93 -17.23 4.77
CA TRP A 307 6.75 -17.97 3.54
C TRP A 307 6.53 -19.45 3.84
N VAL A 308 5.52 -20.05 3.22
CA VAL A 308 5.35 -21.51 3.14
C VAL A 308 6.07 -21.99 1.89
N ASN A 309 5.68 -21.48 0.72
CA ASN A 309 6.39 -21.72 -0.52
C ASN A 309 6.38 -20.45 -1.39
N CYS A 310 7.55 -19.86 -1.60
CA CYS A 310 7.76 -18.71 -2.49
C CYS A 310 8.56 -19.08 -3.75
N ASN A 311 8.75 -20.37 -4.03
CA ASN A 311 9.63 -20.86 -5.10
C ASN A 311 8.89 -21.73 -6.14
N ASP A 312 7.60 -21.95 -6.03
CA ASP A 312 6.83 -22.74 -7.00
C ASP A 312 6.53 -21.92 -8.28
N ARG A 313 7.63 -21.58 -8.98
CA ARG A 313 7.61 -20.76 -10.19
C ARG A 313 6.91 -21.46 -11.35
N ASP A 314 7.09 -22.77 -11.48
CA ASP A 314 6.54 -23.55 -12.59
C ASP A 314 5.00 -23.62 -12.51
N ALA A 315 4.46 -23.78 -11.33
CA ALA A 315 3.03 -23.67 -11.10
C ALA A 315 2.54 -22.22 -10.99
N SER A 316 3.46 -21.27 -10.77
CA SER A 316 3.18 -19.87 -10.43
C SER A 316 2.22 -19.76 -9.24
N VAL A 317 2.53 -20.50 -8.19
CA VAL A 317 1.80 -20.54 -6.93
C VAL A 317 2.65 -19.97 -5.81
N LEU A 318 2.03 -19.16 -4.96
CA LEU A 318 2.66 -18.54 -3.79
C LEU A 318 1.87 -18.89 -2.54
N SER A 319 2.55 -19.25 -1.46
CA SER A 319 1.88 -19.49 -0.18
C SER A 319 2.66 -18.94 1.01
N PHE A 320 1.93 -18.41 1.99
CA PHE A 320 2.50 -17.84 3.21
C PHE A 320 1.53 -17.90 4.38
N LEU A 321 2.09 -17.77 5.58
CA LEU A 321 1.36 -17.64 6.82
C LEU A 321 1.37 -16.20 7.30
N ARG A 322 0.23 -15.78 7.86
CA ARG A 322 0.10 -14.57 8.67
C ARG A 322 -0.17 -14.97 10.11
N ARG A 323 0.47 -14.28 11.05
CA ARG A 323 0.32 -14.54 12.48
C ARG A 323 0.04 -13.25 13.24
N ASP A 324 -0.76 -13.33 14.28
CA ASP A 324 -0.90 -12.25 15.25
C ASP A 324 0.30 -12.21 16.22
N LYS A 325 0.39 -11.18 17.04
CA LYS A 325 1.46 -11.04 18.05
C LYS A 325 1.46 -12.14 19.10
N SER A 326 0.32 -12.78 19.36
CA SER A 326 0.24 -13.89 20.31
C SER A 326 0.75 -15.20 19.70
N GLY A 327 0.81 -15.30 18.37
CA GLY A 327 1.14 -16.51 17.64
C GLY A 327 0.00 -17.54 17.61
N ALA A 328 -1.13 -17.26 18.25
CA ALA A 328 -2.29 -18.18 18.30
C ALA A 328 -3.17 -18.02 17.05
N GLY A 329 -3.34 -16.82 16.55
CA GLY A 329 -4.05 -16.54 15.31
C GLY A 329 -3.16 -16.81 14.11
N VAL A 330 -3.46 -17.85 13.31
CA VAL A 330 -2.70 -18.23 12.13
C VAL A 330 -3.61 -18.31 10.92
N LEU A 331 -3.26 -17.59 9.87
CA LEU A 331 -3.89 -17.68 8.56
C LEU A 331 -2.90 -18.25 7.54
N LEU A 332 -3.37 -19.15 6.68
CA LEU A 332 -2.69 -19.59 5.47
C LEU A 332 -3.29 -18.85 4.28
N VAL A 333 -2.45 -18.27 3.46
CA VAL A 333 -2.82 -17.65 2.17
C VAL A 333 -2.16 -18.43 1.06
N VAL A 334 -2.94 -18.84 0.05
CA VAL A 334 -2.45 -19.54 -1.14
C VAL A 334 -2.95 -18.83 -2.39
N ILE A 335 -2.06 -18.55 -3.33
CA ILE A 335 -2.33 -17.74 -4.52
C ILE A 335 -1.92 -18.50 -5.77
N ASN A 336 -2.83 -18.61 -6.74
CA ASN A 336 -2.57 -19.14 -8.07
C ASN A 336 -2.60 -18.00 -9.10
N PHE A 337 -1.45 -17.69 -9.67
CA PHE A 337 -1.31 -16.63 -10.67
C PHE A 337 -1.56 -17.11 -12.11
N THR A 338 -2.12 -18.31 -12.30
CA THR A 338 -2.40 -18.87 -13.62
C THR A 338 -3.90 -19.14 -13.83
N PRO A 339 -4.39 -19.12 -15.09
CA PRO A 339 -5.77 -19.48 -15.41
C PRO A 339 -6.04 -21.00 -15.37
N ILE A 340 -5.12 -21.77 -14.84
CA ILE A 340 -5.23 -23.24 -14.74
C ILE A 340 -5.55 -23.59 -13.29
N PRO A 341 -6.69 -24.21 -13.00
CA PRO A 341 -6.97 -24.69 -11.64
C PRO A 341 -5.96 -25.78 -11.25
N ARG A 342 -5.64 -25.86 -9.96
CA ARG A 342 -4.76 -26.88 -9.40
C ARG A 342 -5.58 -27.78 -8.50
N ASN A 343 -5.97 -28.94 -9.02
CA ASN A 343 -6.65 -29.95 -8.25
C ASN A 343 -5.62 -30.70 -7.38
N ASP A 344 -6.03 -31.08 -6.19
CA ASP A 344 -5.18 -31.82 -5.24
C ASP A 344 -3.82 -31.11 -4.94
N TYR A 345 -3.80 -29.77 -4.93
CA TYR A 345 -2.60 -29.02 -4.61
C TYR A 345 -2.24 -29.18 -3.13
N ARG A 346 -1.02 -29.72 -2.87
CA ARG A 346 -0.56 -29.94 -1.50
C ARG A 346 0.23 -28.72 -1.02
N VAL A 347 -0.14 -28.18 0.15
CA VAL A 347 0.52 -27.07 0.81
C VAL A 347 0.78 -27.38 2.27
N GLY A 348 1.98 -27.06 2.75
CA GLY A 348 2.37 -27.26 4.14
C GLY A 348 1.62 -26.34 5.11
N VAL A 349 1.32 -26.86 6.30
CA VAL A 349 0.72 -26.11 7.41
C VAL A 349 1.41 -26.41 8.74
N PRO A 350 1.43 -25.45 9.71
CA PRO A 350 2.18 -25.61 10.95
C PRO A 350 1.50 -26.45 12.03
N ALA A 351 0.22 -26.77 11.88
CA ALA A 351 -0.54 -27.45 12.93
C ALA A 351 -1.58 -28.40 12.36
N THR A 352 -1.81 -29.49 13.09
CA THR A 352 -2.85 -30.49 12.82
C THR A 352 -4.24 -29.93 13.12
N GLY A 353 -5.23 -30.32 12.33
CA GLY A 353 -6.63 -30.02 12.53
C GLY A 353 -7.35 -29.58 11.26
N ARG A 354 -8.57 -29.08 11.44
CA ARG A 354 -9.38 -28.54 10.36
C ARG A 354 -8.95 -27.09 10.07
N TRP A 355 -8.71 -26.82 8.80
CA TRP A 355 -8.48 -25.47 8.28
C TRP A 355 -9.71 -25.02 7.51
N GLU A 356 -10.39 -24.00 8.03
CA GLU A 356 -11.59 -23.41 7.45
C GLU A 356 -11.22 -22.45 6.31
N GLU A 357 -11.83 -22.60 5.14
CA GLU A 357 -11.74 -21.62 4.05
C GLU A 357 -12.57 -20.40 4.43
N LEU A 358 -11.90 -19.30 4.78
CA LEU A 358 -12.55 -18.05 5.18
C LEU A 358 -13.00 -17.21 4.00
N LEU A 359 -12.13 -17.08 3.01
CA LEU A 359 -12.38 -16.34 1.77
C LEU A 359 -11.70 -17.03 0.58
N ASN A 360 -12.39 -16.94 -0.56
CA ASN A 360 -11.94 -17.46 -1.83
C ASN A 360 -12.36 -16.47 -2.93
N SER A 361 -11.36 -15.85 -3.57
CA SER A 361 -11.61 -14.81 -4.57
C SER A 361 -12.34 -15.31 -5.83
N ASP A 362 -12.40 -16.63 -6.04
CA ASP A 362 -13.11 -17.26 -7.15
C ASP A 362 -14.55 -17.70 -6.79
N ALA A 363 -15.04 -17.39 -5.59
CA ALA A 363 -16.40 -17.70 -5.20
C ALA A 363 -17.43 -16.98 -6.08
N ALA A 364 -18.57 -17.61 -6.33
CA ALA A 364 -19.68 -17.05 -7.13
C ALA A 364 -20.15 -15.68 -6.62
N ALA A 365 -20.08 -15.45 -5.28
CA ALA A 365 -20.42 -14.18 -4.66
C ALA A 365 -19.59 -12.99 -5.17
N TYR A 366 -18.42 -13.26 -5.75
CA TYR A 366 -17.50 -12.30 -6.33
C TYR A 366 -17.41 -12.40 -7.86
N SER A 367 -18.39 -13.08 -8.49
CA SER A 367 -18.41 -13.34 -9.94
C SER A 367 -17.25 -14.24 -10.41
N GLY A 368 -16.78 -15.13 -9.56
CA GLY A 368 -15.81 -16.18 -9.89
C GLY A 368 -16.46 -17.44 -10.47
N SER A 369 -15.63 -18.44 -10.80
CA SER A 369 -16.10 -19.75 -11.31
C SER A 369 -16.65 -20.68 -10.24
N ASN A 370 -16.50 -20.31 -8.97
CA ASN A 370 -16.98 -21.04 -7.80
C ASN A 370 -16.28 -22.39 -7.55
N LEU A 371 -15.02 -22.52 -7.97
CA LEU A 371 -14.19 -23.63 -7.53
C LEU A 371 -13.68 -23.35 -6.10
N GLY A 372 -13.73 -24.32 -5.20
CA GLY A 372 -13.34 -24.10 -3.79
C GLY A 372 -13.25 -25.39 -2.97
N ASN A 373 -13.17 -25.25 -1.64
CA ASN A 373 -12.79 -26.32 -0.73
C ASN A 373 -13.92 -26.77 0.21
N ASP A 374 -15.19 -26.56 -0.15
CA ASP A 374 -16.36 -26.97 0.63
C ASP A 374 -16.32 -26.47 2.10
N GLY A 375 -15.79 -25.24 2.30
CA GLY A 375 -15.69 -24.61 3.60
C GLY A 375 -14.46 -25.04 4.42
N GLY A 376 -13.54 -25.84 3.88
CA GLY A 376 -12.26 -26.17 4.52
C GLY A 376 -11.76 -27.57 4.29
N ARG A 377 -10.58 -27.88 4.82
CA ARG A 377 -9.88 -29.16 4.70
C ARG A 377 -9.31 -29.61 6.04
N GLU A 378 -9.23 -30.93 6.24
CA GLU A 378 -8.49 -31.54 7.33
C GLU A 378 -7.03 -31.72 6.93
N THR A 379 -6.11 -31.61 7.90
CA THR A 379 -4.71 -31.89 7.67
C THR A 379 -4.43 -33.36 7.43
N GLU A 380 -3.43 -33.63 6.62
CA GLU A 380 -2.83 -34.93 6.48
C GLU A 380 -1.43 -34.92 7.16
N GLY A 381 -1.07 -36.03 7.83
CA GLY A 381 0.25 -36.22 8.45
C GLY A 381 1.35 -36.47 7.42
N GLN A 382 1.26 -35.83 6.25
CA GLN A 382 2.25 -35.90 5.19
C GLN A 382 2.98 -34.55 5.12
N PRO A 383 4.30 -34.51 5.34
CA PRO A 383 5.08 -33.26 5.26
C PRO A 383 5.04 -32.63 3.87
N ALA A 384 4.97 -31.29 3.83
CA ALA A 384 5.11 -30.48 2.62
C ALA A 384 5.73 -29.12 2.95
N ASP A 385 6.43 -28.53 2.02
CA ASP A 385 7.02 -27.16 2.13
C ASP A 385 7.85 -26.95 3.41
N GLY A 386 8.48 -28.02 3.92
CA GLY A 386 9.27 -27.96 5.17
C GLY A 386 8.45 -27.99 6.46
N LEU A 387 7.15 -28.21 6.38
CA LEU A 387 6.22 -28.35 7.53
C LEU A 387 5.75 -29.80 7.66
N GLU A 388 5.49 -30.23 8.91
CA GLU A 388 5.15 -31.64 9.26
C GLU A 388 3.76 -32.05 8.81
N GLN A 389 2.85 -31.09 8.62
CA GLN A 389 1.48 -31.30 8.22
C GLN A 389 1.21 -30.62 6.88
N SER A 390 0.22 -31.07 6.15
CA SER A 390 -0.22 -30.44 4.92
C SER A 390 -1.73 -30.49 4.72
N LEU A 391 -2.22 -29.61 3.85
CA LEU A 391 -3.55 -29.65 3.29
C LEU A 391 -3.47 -30.09 1.82
N VAL A 392 -4.48 -30.82 1.37
CA VAL A 392 -4.73 -31.02 -0.06
C VAL A 392 -5.95 -30.19 -0.45
N ILE A 393 -5.73 -29.20 -1.29
CA ILE A 393 -6.73 -28.19 -1.62
C ILE A 393 -7.03 -28.13 -3.12
N GLU A 394 -8.25 -27.72 -3.44
CA GLU A 394 -8.59 -27.20 -4.76
C GLU A 394 -8.18 -25.75 -4.84
N LEU A 395 -7.21 -25.43 -5.70
CA LEU A 395 -6.73 -24.07 -5.88
C LEU A 395 -7.29 -23.48 -7.19
N PRO A 396 -8.24 -22.53 -7.10
CA PRO A 396 -8.93 -22.00 -8.27
C PRO A 396 -7.99 -21.23 -9.22
N PRO A 397 -8.41 -21.03 -10.48
CA PRO A 397 -7.62 -20.26 -11.47
C PRO A 397 -7.62 -18.78 -11.14
N LEU A 398 -6.46 -18.10 -11.29
CA LEU A 398 -6.30 -16.66 -11.04
C LEU A 398 -6.94 -16.22 -9.71
N ALA A 399 -6.66 -16.96 -8.65
CA ALA A 399 -7.37 -16.81 -7.38
C ALA A 399 -6.44 -16.85 -6.16
N LEU A 400 -6.97 -16.28 -5.09
CA LEU A 400 -6.40 -16.31 -3.75
C LEU A 400 -7.42 -16.95 -2.80
N VAL A 401 -6.95 -17.91 -1.99
CA VAL A 401 -7.73 -18.53 -0.93
C VAL A 401 -7.07 -18.33 0.42
N ILE A 402 -7.89 -18.10 1.44
CA ILE A 402 -7.45 -17.84 2.82
C ILE A 402 -8.08 -18.90 3.73
N PHE A 403 -7.21 -19.58 4.47
CA PHE A 403 -7.63 -20.56 5.48
C PHE A 403 -7.23 -20.11 6.87
N ARG A 404 -8.01 -20.53 7.86
CA ARG A 404 -7.72 -20.38 9.28
C ARG A 404 -7.80 -21.74 9.96
N LEU A 405 -6.84 -22.01 10.86
CA LEU A 405 -6.96 -23.17 11.73
C LEU A 405 -8.19 -23.01 12.62
N ALA A 406 -9.12 -23.93 12.54
CA ALA A 406 -10.31 -23.93 13.40
C ALA A 406 -9.86 -24.09 14.86
N ASN A 407 -10.34 -23.19 15.73
CA ASN A 407 -10.17 -23.39 17.16
C ASN A 407 -10.91 -24.66 17.56
N LEU A 408 -10.21 -25.65 18.08
CA LEU A 408 -10.86 -26.76 18.73
C LEU A 408 -11.73 -26.20 19.87
N PRO A 409 -13.02 -26.56 19.96
CA PRO A 409 -13.79 -26.19 21.13
C PRO A 409 -13.04 -26.70 22.36
N LEU A 410 -12.80 -25.80 23.33
CA LEU A 410 -12.27 -26.19 24.62
C LEU A 410 -13.17 -27.29 25.17
N GLN A 411 -12.64 -28.53 25.28
CA GLN A 411 -13.32 -29.66 25.87
C GLN A 411 -13.55 -29.47 27.37
#